data_8f9bd45d51d63eeb25b51a2ec2e6578b
#
_entry.id   8f9bd45d51d63eeb25b51a2ec2e6578b
#
_cell.length_a   1.000
_cell.length_b   1.000
_cell.length_c   1.000
_cell.angle_alpha   90.00
_cell.angle_beta   90.00
_cell.angle_gamma   90.00
#
_symmetry.space_group_name_H-M   'P 1'
#
loop_
_entity.id
_entity.type
_entity.pdbx_description
1 polymer ?
#
loop_
_entity_poly.entity_id
_entity_poly.type
_entity_poly.pdbx_seq_one_letter_code
_entity_poly.pdbx_strand_id
1 'polypeptide(L)'
;CSLVCPHGCIRTFYPLAETALPADFHTVRAKGKAFSGRNFRVQVSPLDCTGCENCARVCPAKDKALVMRPAAEMAQEQENWNFAVSLPETAVGEADTIPLAQAKTPLFEFSGACAGCGETPYIKLLTQLFGSHLMIANATGCSSIYAGSAPSCPYTVNQKGQGVAWGNSLFEDNAEFGFGMYLAMKHRRAHLAEQVETLAAQCPELAESCRAWLGSREDTALSAQAGEALLAACETLSHPLVKEIADSADLLAAKSVWLIGGDGWAFDIGFGGLDHVLASGEKVRVLVLNTQVYSNTCLLYTSPSPRDRSL
;
A
#
# COMPACT_ATOMS: atom_id res chain seq x y z
N CYS A 1 14.31 -10.65 3.89
CA CYS A 1 14.18 -11.10 2.49
C CYS A 1 12.96 -10.49 1.84
N SER A 2 11.74 -10.71 2.41
CA SER A 2 10.50 -10.19 1.80
C SER A 2 10.49 -8.66 1.72
N LEU A 3 11.00 -7.96 2.73
CA LEU A 3 11.07 -6.48 2.74
C LEU A 3 11.83 -5.93 1.52
N VAL A 4 12.94 -6.53 1.14
CA VAL A 4 13.83 -6.04 0.08
C VAL A 4 13.54 -6.64 -1.31
N CYS A 5 12.54 -7.50 -1.42
CA CYS A 5 12.18 -8.07 -2.72
C CYS A 5 11.48 -7.02 -3.59
N PRO A 6 12.08 -6.61 -4.74
CA PRO A 6 11.53 -5.54 -5.59
C PRO A 6 10.21 -5.92 -6.26
N HIS A 7 9.96 -7.21 -6.44
CA HIS A 7 8.82 -7.71 -7.20
C HIS A 7 7.72 -8.34 -6.34
N GLY A 8 7.89 -8.34 -4.99
CA GLY A 8 6.91 -8.92 -4.08
C GLY A 8 6.77 -10.45 -4.15
N CYS A 9 7.68 -11.13 -4.85
CA CYS A 9 7.67 -12.58 -5.04
C CYS A 9 8.23 -13.37 -3.86
N ILE A 10 8.64 -12.71 -2.77
CA ILE A 10 8.99 -13.35 -1.51
C ILE A 10 8.05 -12.83 -0.44
N ARG A 11 7.32 -13.73 0.21
CA ARG A 11 6.37 -13.37 1.28
C ARG A 11 6.52 -14.27 2.48
N THR A 12 6.06 -13.76 3.63
CA THR A 12 5.95 -14.52 4.87
C THR A 12 4.51 -14.97 5.06
N PHE A 13 4.31 -16.23 5.36
CA PHE A 13 2.99 -16.81 5.60
C PHE A 13 2.93 -17.40 7.01
N TYR A 14 1.77 -17.27 7.63
CA TYR A 14 1.53 -17.67 9.01
C TYR A 14 0.26 -18.53 9.13
N PRO A 15 0.23 -19.75 8.54
CA PRO A 15 -0.92 -20.63 8.69
C PRO A 15 -1.17 -20.97 10.16
N LEU A 16 -2.41 -21.24 10.53
CA LEU A 16 -2.75 -21.76 11.84
C LEU A 16 -2.08 -23.13 12.03
N ALA A 17 -1.74 -23.49 13.26
CA ALA A 17 -1.04 -24.73 13.54
C ALA A 17 -1.83 -25.99 13.13
N GLU A 18 -3.17 -25.90 13.15
CA GLU A 18 -4.11 -26.95 12.74
C GLU A 18 -4.42 -26.97 11.24
N THR A 19 -3.92 -26.00 10.45
CA THR A 19 -4.15 -25.97 9.01
C THR A 19 -3.53 -27.21 8.34
N ALA A 20 -4.30 -27.93 7.55
CA ALA A 20 -3.79 -29.02 6.72
C ALA A 20 -2.83 -28.46 5.66
N LEU A 21 -1.59 -28.89 5.70
CA LEU A 21 -0.54 -28.42 4.80
C LEU A 21 -0.17 -29.52 3.80
N PRO A 22 0.17 -29.18 2.53
CA PRO A 22 0.78 -30.12 1.59
C PRO A 22 2.07 -30.72 2.17
N ALA A 23 2.40 -31.96 1.77
CA ALA A 23 3.55 -32.69 2.31
C ALA A 23 4.88 -31.92 2.19
N ASP A 24 5.06 -31.22 1.07
CA ASP A 24 6.29 -30.46 0.79
C ASP A 24 6.24 -29.00 1.29
N PHE A 25 5.14 -28.59 1.94
CA PHE A 25 4.98 -27.26 2.50
C PHE A 25 5.52 -27.21 3.94
N HIS A 26 6.83 -27.28 4.09
CA HIS A 26 7.49 -27.28 5.40
C HIS A 26 7.36 -25.96 6.12
N THR A 27 7.02 -25.97 7.39
CA THR A 27 6.89 -24.79 8.25
C THR A 27 7.65 -24.99 9.57
N VAL A 28 7.93 -23.88 10.22
CA VAL A 28 8.46 -23.87 11.59
C VAL A 28 7.49 -23.14 12.51
N ARG A 29 7.59 -23.32 13.82
CA ARG A 29 6.76 -22.59 14.77
C ARG A 29 7.02 -21.08 14.67
N ALA A 30 5.98 -20.29 14.50
CA ALA A 30 6.09 -18.84 14.48
C ALA A 30 6.52 -18.30 15.86
N LYS A 31 7.34 -17.27 15.87
CA LYS A 31 7.80 -16.58 17.07
C LYS A 31 7.10 -15.24 17.23
N GLY A 32 6.89 -14.82 18.48
CA GLY A 32 6.24 -13.56 18.82
C GLY A 32 4.79 -13.71 19.23
N LYS A 33 4.34 -12.84 20.14
CA LYS A 33 2.99 -12.90 20.75
C LYS A 33 1.87 -12.76 19.70
N ALA A 34 2.08 -11.91 18.71
CA ALA A 34 1.12 -11.69 17.63
C ALA A 34 0.88 -12.90 16.72
N PHE A 35 1.82 -13.87 16.70
CA PHE A 35 1.74 -15.08 15.89
C PHE A 35 1.52 -16.34 16.73
N SER A 36 1.00 -16.19 17.94
CA SER A 36 0.68 -17.32 18.82
C SER A 36 -0.30 -18.28 18.13
N GLY A 37 -0.06 -19.60 18.24
CA GLY A 37 -0.90 -20.61 17.58
C GLY A 37 -0.64 -20.78 16.08
N ARG A 38 0.37 -20.12 15.50
CA ARG A 38 0.69 -20.16 14.07
C ARG A 38 2.03 -20.82 13.77
N ASN A 39 2.13 -21.34 12.57
CA ASN A 39 3.39 -21.74 11.95
C ASN A 39 3.90 -20.61 11.05
N PHE A 40 5.15 -20.71 10.59
CA PHE A 40 5.82 -19.70 9.78
C PHE A 40 6.52 -20.35 8.59
N ARG A 41 6.39 -19.73 7.44
CA ARG A 41 7.16 -20.02 6.23
C ARG A 41 7.51 -18.73 5.48
N VAL A 42 8.70 -18.68 4.92
CA VAL A 42 9.05 -17.75 3.83
C VAL A 42 8.87 -18.50 2.53
N GLN A 43 8.01 -18.01 1.66
CA GLN A 43 7.72 -18.62 0.37
C GLN A 43 8.15 -17.70 -0.77
N VAL A 44 8.69 -18.27 -1.82
CA VAL A 44 9.06 -17.59 -3.06
C VAL A 44 8.09 -18.00 -4.16
N SER A 45 7.73 -17.05 -5.05
CA SER A 45 7.15 -17.35 -6.36
C SER A 45 8.28 -17.46 -7.38
N PRO A 46 8.64 -18.65 -7.83
CA PRO A 46 9.72 -18.82 -8.80
C PRO A 46 9.43 -18.19 -10.17
N LEU A 47 8.17 -18.22 -10.61
CA LEU A 47 7.77 -17.67 -11.91
C LEU A 47 7.85 -16.14 -11.97
N ASP A 48 7.71 -15.46 -10.85
CA ASP A 48 7.76 -13.99 -10.76
C ASP A 48 9.13 -13.47 -10.33
N CYS A 49 10.05 -14.36 -9.98
CA CYS A 49 11.38 -14.01 -9.52
C CYS A 49 12.30 -13.61 -10.68
N THR A 50 12.79 -12.36 -10.68
CA THR A 50 13.71 -11.83 -11.69
C THR A 50 15.18 -12.23 -11.50
N GLY A 51 15.51 -13.02 -10.48
CA GLY A 51 16.86 -13.49 -10.22
C GLY A 51 17.86 -12.41 -9.75
N CYS A 52 17.39 -11.27 -9.23
CA CYS A 52 18.25 -10.12 -8.88
C CYS A 52 19.19 -10.35 -7.68
N GLU A 53 19.06 -11.44 -6.94
CA GLU A 53 19.88 -11.85 -5.80
C GLU A 53 19.80 -10.96 -4.54
N ASN A 54 19.09 -9.82 -4.55
CA ASN A 54 19.03 -8.90 -3.41
C ASN A 54 18.72 -9.62 -2.10
N CYS A 55 17.74 -10.53 -2.10
CA CYS A 55 17.31 -11.28 -0.91
C CYS A 55 18.41 -12.19 -0.35
N ALA A 56 19.20 -12.83 -1.22
CA ALA A 56 20.30 -13.70 -0.82
C ALA A 56 21.50 -12.89 -0.30
N ARG A 57 21.81 -11.75 -0.95
CA ARG A 57 22.92 -10.88 -0.55
C ARG A 57 22.72 -10.24 0.81
N VAL A 58 21.54 -9.67 1.07
CA VAL A 58 21.22 -8.98 2.36
C VAL A 58 20.81 -9.94 3.48
N CYS A 59 20.71 -11.24 3.21
CA CYS A 59 20.29 -12.20 4.23
C CYS A 59 21.24 -12.19 5.43
N PRO A 60 20.76 -11.89 6.66
CA PRO A 60 21.59 -11.80 7.84
C PRO A 60 21.96 -13.17 8.45
N ALA A 61 21.32 -14.25 7.99
CA ALA A 61 21.60 -15.60 8.49
C ALA A 61 23.02 -16.04 8.08
N LYS A 62 23.74 -16.67 9.03
CA LYS A 62 25.12 -17.13 8.81
C LYS A 62 25.23 -18.03 7.58
N ASP A 63 24.29 -18.98 7.43
CA ASP A 63 24.27 -19.97 6.34
C ASP A 63 23.28 -19.59 5.23
N LYS A 64 22.90 -18.31 5.12
CA LYS A 64 21.93 -17.78 4.15
C LYS A 64 20.61 -18.59 4.10
N ALA A 65 19.53 -17.95 4.49
CA ALA A 65 18.20 -18.58 4.48
C ALA A 65 17.63 -18.78 3.07
N LEU A 66 18.13 -18.03 2.09
CA LEU A 66 17.77 -18.13 0.69
C LEU A 66 19.02 -18.31 -0.17
N VAL A 67 18.96 -19.24 -1.10
CA VAL A 67 20.01 -19.50 -2.09
C VAL A 67 19.41 -19.48 -3.49
N MET A 68 20.20 -19.03 -4.46
CA MET A 68 19.77 -19.03 -5.86
C MET A 68 19.82 -20.46 -6.43
N ARG A 69 18.78 -20.81 -7.18
CA ARG A 69 18.66 -22.08 -7.91
C ARG A 69 18.15 -21.82 -9.31
N PRO A 70 18.44 -22.69 -10.29
CA PRO A 70 17.81 -22.62 -11.60
C PRO A 70 16.29 -22.72 -11.50
N ALA A 71 15.56 -21.83 -12.20
CA ALA A 71 14.09 -21.77 -12.17
C ALA A 71 13.44 -23.12 -12.57
N ALA A 72 14.05 -23.86 -13.49
CA ALA A 72 13.56 -25.16 -13.93
C ALA A 72 13.48 -26.22 -12.80
N GLU A 73 14.26 -26.06 -11.74
CA GLU A 73 14.27 -26.95 -10.59
C GLU A 73 13.20 -26.60 -9.55
N MET A 74 12.45 -25.49 -9.73
CA MET A 74 11.63 -24.87 -8.70
C MET A 74 10.13 -25.10 -8.88
N ALA A 75 9.71 -26.06 -9.73
CA ALA A 75 8.30 -26.31 -10.01
C ALA A 75 7.47 -26.58 -8.72
N GLN A 76 8.00 -27.37 -7.79
CA GLN A 76 7.32 -27.66 -6.51
C GLN A 76 7.15 -26.40 -5.66
N GLU A 77 8.09 -25.46 -5.68
CA GLU A 77 7.96 -24.20 -4.94
C GLU A 77 6.90 -23.27 -5.54
N GLN A 78 6.58 -23.41 -6.83
CA GLN A 78 5.45 -22.70 -7.43
C GLN A 78 4.11 -23.26 -6.92
N GLU A 79 3.98 -24.58 -6.78
CA GLU A 79 2.79 -25.18 -6.17
C GLU A 79 2.64 -24.76 -4.70
N ASN A 80 3.74 -24.72 -3.96
CA ASN A 80 3.78 -24.19 -2.59
C ASN A 80 3.35 -22.71 -2.53
N TRP A 81 3.74 -21.90 -3.52
CA TRP A 81 3.31 -20.51 -3.62
C TRP A 81 1.79 -20.43 -3.88
N ASN A 82 1.29 -21.18 -4.84
CA ASN A 82 -0.15 -21.21 -5.18
C ASN A 82 -1.00 -21.59 -3.95
N PHE A 83 -0.55 -22.58 -3.18
CA PHE A 83 -1.18 -22.93 -1.92
C PHE A 83 -1.08 -21.80 -0.88
N ALA A 84 0.11 -21.21 -0.71
CA ALA A 84 0.34 -20.18 0.30
C ALA A 84 -0.54 -18.94 0.10
N VAL A 85 -0.73 -18.49 -1.14
CA VAL A 85 -1.58 -17.32 -1.46
C VAL A 85 -3.07 -17.61 -1.32
N SER A 86 -3.48 -18.89 -1.30
CA SER A 86 -4.86 -19.29 -1.01
C SER A 86 -5.21 -19.27 0.48
N LEU A 87 -4.21 -19.18 1.36
CA LEU A 87 -4.43 -19.12 2.80
C LEU A 87 -5.14 -17.82 3.21
N PRO A 88 -6.00 -17.87 4.24
CA PRO A 88 -6.59 -16.66 4.80
C PRO A 88 -5.51 -15.66 5.24
N GLU A 89 -5.79 -14.39 5.04
CA GLU A 89 -4.89 -13.32 5.47
C GLU A 89 -4.64 -13.39 6.99
N THR A 90 -3.39 -13.18 7.39
CA THR A 90 -3.06 -13.18 8.81
C THR A 90 -3.53 -11.89 9.45
N ALA A 91 -4.54 -11.97 10.30
CA ALA A 91 -4.98 -10.83 11.09
C ALA A 91 -3.85 -10.44 12.07
N VAL A 92 -3.13 -9.38 11.74
CA VAL A 92 -2.17 -8.70 12.62
C VAL A 92 -2.71 -7.33 12.96
N GLY A 93 -2.46 -6.86 14.17
CA GLY A 93 -2.83 -5.49 14.59
C GLY A 93 -2.05 -4.41 13.83
N GLU A 94 -1.71 -3.32 14.51
CA GLU A 94 -0.84 -2.29 13.95
C GLU A 94 0.50 -2.90 13.52
N ALA A 95 0.96 -2.49 12.33
CA ALA A 95 2.20 -2.99 11.74
C ALA A 95 3.39 -2.11 12.17
N ASP A 96 3.62 -2.01 13.47
CA ASP A 96 4.66 -1.21 14.11
C ASP A 96 6.07 -1.83 14.04
N THR A 97 6.15 -3.08 13.58
CA THR A 97 7.41 -3.80 13.39
C THR A 97 7.52 -4.41 12.01
N ILE A 98 8.73 -4.62 11.53
CA ILE A 98 8.97 -5.26 10.22
C ILE A 98 8.27 -6.62 10.08
N PRO A 99 8.32 -7.55 11.06
CA PRO A 99 7.60 -8.82 10.94
C PRO A 99 6.09 -8.64 10.79
N LEU A 100 5.47 -7.72 11.52
CA LEU A 100 4.04 -7.44 11.43
C LEU A 100 3.66 -6.80 10.09
N ALA A 101 4.45 -5.83 9.62
CA ALA A 101 4.24 -5.23 8.30
C ALA A 101 4.35 -6.27 7.18
N GLN A 102 5.36 -7.16 7.24
CA GLN A 102 5.57 -8.18 6.21
C GLN A 102 4.57 -9.35 6.29
N ALA A 103 3.84 -9.49 7.39
CA ALA A 103 2.73 -10.45 7.51
C ALA A 103 1.46 -10.00 6.77
N LYS A 104 1.34 -8.69 6.48
CA LYS A 104 0.23 -8.17 5.67
C LYS A 104 0.46 -8.43 4.18
N THR A 105 -0.61 -8.77 3.47
CA THR A 105 -0.57 -8.96 2.02
C THR A 105 -0.23 -7.63 1.32
N PRO A 106 0.80 -7.58 0.48
CA PRO A 106 1.08 -6.37 -0.29
C PRO A 106 0.01 -6.16 -1.36
N LEU A 107 -0.36 -4.90 -1.61
CA LEU A 107 -1.23 -4.51 -2.73
C LEU A 107 -0.43 -3.90 -3.89
N PHE A 108 0.86 -4.18 -3.95
CA PHE A 108 1.77 -3.85 -5.05
C PHE A 108 2.73 -5.02 -5.25
N GLU A 109 2.64 -5.67 -6.42
CA GLU A 109 3.36 -6.90 -6.70
C GLU A 109 3.64 -7.09 -8.19
N PHE A 110 4.69 -7.83 -8.52
CA PHE A 110 5.02 -8.26 -9.87
C PHE A 110 5.10 -7.11 -10.89
N SER A 111 5.68 -5.98 -10.45
CA SER A 111 5.83 -4.80 -11.29
C SER A 111 6.81 -5.03 -12.44
N GLY A 112 6.64 -4.26 -13.53
CA GLY A 112 7.59 -4.22 -14.66
C GLY A 112 8.89 -3.44 -14.37
N ALA A 113 9.21 -3.19 -13.10
CA ALA A 113 10.45 -2.51 -12.71
C ALA A 113 11.70 -3.35 -13.02
N CYS A 114 12.85 -2.69 -13.09
CA CYS A 114 14.13 -3.33 -13.31
C CYS A 114 14.42 -4.42 -12.27
N ALA A 115 15.12 -5.47 -12.68
CA ALA A 115 15.63 -6.49 -11.76
C ALA A 115 16.51 -5.83 -10.68
N GLY A 116 16.14 -6.02 -9.40
CA GLY A 116 16.87 -5.38 -8.30
C GLY A 116 16.51 -3.92 -8.04
N CYS A 117 15.41 -3.40 -8.60
CA CYS A 117 14.94 -2.02 -8.37
C CYS A 117 14.93 -1.67 -6.87
N GLY A 118 15.52 -0.52 -6.52
CA GLY A 118 15.58 -0.03 -5.14
C GLY A 118 14.35 0.74 -4.68
N GLU A 119 13.46 1.14 -5.60
CA GLU A 119 12.29 1.98 -5.29
C GLU A 119 11.05 1.14 -4.91
N THR A 120 10.78 0.07 -5.65
CA THR A 120 9.57 -0.75 -5.49
C THR A 120 9.35 -1.36 -4.10
N PRO A 121 10.41 -1.72 -3.30
CA PRO A 121 10.21 -2.17 -1.93
C PRO A 121 9.53 -1.15 -1.02
N TYR A 122 9.75 0.16 -1.24
CA TYR A 122 9.10 1.23 -0.48
C TYR A 122 7.62 1.32 -0.82
N ILE A 123 7.27 1.26 -2.11
CA ILE A 123 5.87 1.25 -2.56
C ILE A 123 5.13 0.03 -2.01
N LYS A 124 5.75 -1.15 -2.12
CA LYS A 124 5.20 -2.37 -1.52
C LYS A 124 4.95 -2.21 -0.02
N LEU A 125 5.91 -1.67 0.72
CA LEU A 125 5.77 -1.43 2.17
C LEU A 125 4.62 -0.46 2.47
N LEU A 126 4.47 0.62 1.70
CA LEU A 126 3.33 1.54 1.86
C LEU A 126 1.99 0.81 1.72
N THR A 127 1.87 -0.07 0.72
CA THR A 127 0.64 -0.84 0.54
C THR A 127 0.37 -1.82 1.69
N GLN A 128 1.42 -2.36 2.32
CA GLN A 128 1.29 -3.22 3.50
C GLN A 128 0.91 -2.43 4.76
N LEU A 129 1.36 -1.17 4.89
CA LEU A 129 1.06 -0.32 6.05
C LEU A 129 -0.35 0.29 5.96
N PHE A 130 -0.74 0.77 4.80
CA PHE A 130 -1.97 1.56 4.61
C PHE A 130 -3.07 0.80 3.87
N GLY A 131 -2.73 -0.27 3.14
CA GLY A 131 -3.71 -1.12 2.45
C GLY A 131 -4.62 -0.33 1.50
N SER A 132 -5.90 -0.64 1.51
CA SER A 132 -6.95 0.01 0.70
C SER A 132 -7.27 1.45 1.11
N HIS A 133 -6.68 1.94 2.21
CA HIS A 133 -6.81 3.33 2.63
C HIS A 133 -5.82 4.26 1.92
N LEU A 134 -4.88 3.70 1.15
CA LEU A 134 -3.86 4.45 0.45
C LEU A 134 -4.45 5.11 -0.81
N MET A 135 -4.18 6.40 -0.98
CA MET A 135 -4.46 7.18 -2.18
C MET A 135 -3.15 7.82 -2.66
N ILE A 136 -2.77 7.55 -3.88
CA ILE A 136 -1.48 7.95 -4.46
C ILE A 136 -1.69 8.89 -5.65
N ALA A 137 -1.04 10.04 -5.59
CA ALA A 137 -0.74 10.90 -6.72
C ALA A 137 0.72 10.67 -7.11
N ASN A 138 0.96 10.17 -8.33
CA ASN A 138 2.29 9.77 -8.78
C ASN A 138 2.79 10.69 -9.88
N ALA A 139 3.94 11.29 -9.70
CA ALA A 139 4.61 12.06 -10.73
C ALA A 139 5.10 11.14 -11.86
N THR A 140 5.04 11.61 -13.10
CA THR A 140 5.62 10.89 -14.24
C THR A 140 7.11 10.66 -14.01
N GLY A 141 7.54 9.42 -14.19
CA GLY A 141 8.91 8.97 -13.97
C GLY A 141 8.96 7.45 -13.85
N CYS A 142 10.04 6.87 -13.31
CA CYS A 142 10.14 5.42 -13.11
C CYS A 142 8.95 4.88 -12.32
N SER A 143 8.57 5.54 -11.22
CA SER A 143 7.49 5.09 -10.35
C SER A 143 6.12 5.03 -11.03
N SER A 144 5.84 5.93 -11.98
CA SER A 144 4.60 5.87 -12.77
C SER A 144 4.67 4.83 -13.87
N ILE A 145 5.84 4.63 -14.47
CA ILE A 145 6.02 3.66 -15.56
C ILE A 145 5.83 2.24 -15.04
N TYR A 146 6.53 1.85 -13.98
CA TYR A 146 6.36 0.50 -13.43
C TYR A 146 5.03 0.32 -12.67
N ALA A 147 4.36 1.42 -12.29
CA ALA A 147 3.09 1.35 -11.55
C ALA A 147 1.84 1.24 -12.45
N GLY A 148 1.87 1.69 -13.69
CA GLY A 148 0.67 1.68 -14.50
C GLY A 148 0.84 1.82 -16.00
N SER A 149 2.08 2.07 -16.49
CA SER A 149 2.29 2.34 -17.92
C SER A 149 2.83 1.14 -18.70
N ALA A 150 3.53 0.21 -18.06
CA ALA A 150 4.10 -0.95 -18.78
C ALA A 150 4.53 -2.07 -17.82
N PRO A 151 4.33 -3.33 -18.17
CA PRO A 151 3.38 -3.84 -19.17
C PRO A 151 1.96 -3.96 -18.60
N SER A 152 1.83 -3.87 -17.28
CA SER A 152 0.56 -4.02 -16.53
C SER A 152 0.61 -3.22 -15.24
N CYS A 153 -0.55 -2.93 -14.67
CA CYS A 153 -0.65 -2.31 -13.37
C CYS A 153 -0.33 -3.32 -12.25
N PRO A 154 0.70 -3.10 -11.43
CA PRO A 154 1.09 -4.01 -10.35
C PRO A 154 0.25 -3.81 -9.08
N TYR A 155 -0.61 -2.79 -9.01
CA TYR A 155 -1.54 -2.63 -7.92
C TYR A 155 -2.64 -3.67 -7.99
N THR A 156 -2.89 -4.35 -6.88
CA THR A 156 -3.87 -5.43 -6.74
C THR A 156 -4.88 -5.10 -5.65
N VAL A 157 -5.80 -6.02 -5.40
CA VAL A 157 -6.85 -5.89 -4.38
C VAL A 157 -6.67 -6.93 -3.28
N ASN A 158 -7.17 -6.61 -2.09
CA ASN A 158 -7.26 -7.54 -0.98
C ASN A 158 -8.39 -8.57 -1.18
N GLN A 159 -8.55 -9.51 -0.26
CA GLN A 159 -9.60 -10.54 -0.32
C GLN A 159 -11.03 -9.97 -0.30
N LYS A 160 -11.23 -8.70 0.11
CA LYS A 160 -12.51 -7.98 0.04
C LYS A 160 -12.72 -7.26 -1.31
N GLY A 161 -11.81 -7.39 -2.28
CA GLY A 161 -11.86 -6.67 -3.57
C GLY A 161 -11.48 -5.19 -3.48
N GLN A 162 -10.86 -4.75 -2.39
CA GLN A 162 -10.45 -3.37 -2.17
C GLN A 162 -8.97 -3.19 -2.48
N GLY A 163 -8.62 -2.09 -3.15
CA GLY A 163 -7.26 -1.77 -3.55
C GLY A 163 -6.87 -0.33 -3.27
N VAL A 164 -5.70 0.04 -3.77
CA VAL A 164 -5.14 1.39 -3.70
C VAL A 164 -5.79 2.28 -4.75
N ALA A 165 -6.18 3.50 -4.37
CA ALA A 165 -6.52 4.54 -5.34
C ALA A 165 -5.22 5.16 -5.86
N TRP A 166 -4.95 5.03 -7.16
CA TRP A 166 -3.73 5.52 -7.80
C TRP A 166 -4.06 6.37 -9.02
N GLY A 167 -3.39 7.52 -9.12
CA GLY A 167 -3.47 8.40 -10.27
C GLY A 167 -2.10 8.93 -10.67
N ASN A 168 -1.84 9.01 -11.97
CA ASN A 168 -0.63 9.59 -12.52
C ASN A 168 -0.90 11.03 -12.95
N SER A 169 0.06 11.92 -12.67
CA SER A 169 0.08 13.29 -13.16
C SER A 169 1.25 13.52 -14.12
N LEU A 170 1.37 14.73 -14.63
CA LEU A 170 2.57 15.14 -15.34
C LEU A 170 3.78 15.21 -14.41
N PHE A 171 4.96 15.35 -15.00
CA PHE A 171 6.22 15.40 -14.26
C PHE A 171 6.31 16.60 -13.32
N GLU A 172 5.78 17.75 -13.79
CA GLU A 172 5.88 19.03 -13.10
C GLU A 172 4.75 19.30 -12.09
N ASP A 173 3.55 18.73 -12.26
CA ASP A 173 2.31 19.18 -11.56
C ASP A 173 1.80 18.21 -10.47
N ASN A 174 2.60 17.21 -10.10
CA ASN A 174 2.13 16.17 -9.18
C ASN A 174 1.75 16.68 -7.79
N ALA A 175 2.40 17.73 -7.33
CA ALA A 175 2.10 18.31 -6.02
C ALA A 175 0.68 18.91 -6.03
N GLU A 176 0.37 19.69 -7.06
CA GLU A 176 -0.93 20.34 -7.28
C GLU A 176 -2.03 19.31 -7.51
N PHE A 177 -1.76 18.31 -8.35
CA PHE A 177 -2.69 17.21 -8.62
C PHE A 177 -3.05 16.46 -7.34
N GLY A 178 -2.06 16.02 -6.57
CA GLY A 178 -2.28 15.28 -5.33
C GLY A 178 -2.91 16.14 -4.23
N PHE A 179 -2.59 17.42 -4.18
CA PHE A 179 -3.23 18.37 -3.28
C PHE A 179 -4.71 18.57 -3.65
N GLY A 180 -5.02 18.67 -4.94
CA GLY A 180 -6.39 18.69 -5.43
C GLY A 180 -7.19 17.45 -5.06
N MET A 181 -6.59 16.25 -5.20
CA MET A 181 -7.20 14.99 -4.75
C MET A 181 -7.50 15.01 -3.23
N TYR A 182 -6.56 15.50 -2.44
CA TYR A 182 -6.75 15.64 -0.98
C TYR A 182 -7.89 16.60 -0.64
N LEU A 183 -7.91 17.78 -1.25
CA LEU A 183 -8.97 18.77 -1.01
C LEU A 183 -10.34 18.24 -1.42
N ALA A 184 -10.45 17.59 -2.58
CA ALA A 184 -11.68 16.96 -3.03
C ALA A 184 -12.18 15.92 -2.02
N MET A 185 -11.28 15.05 -1.53
CA MET A 185 -11.60 14.06 -0.50
C MET A 185 -12.05 14.72 0.81
N LYS A 186 -11.33 15.75 1.27
CA LYS A 186 -11.65 16.51 2.49
C LYS A 186 -13.06 17.12 2.41
N HIS A 187 -13.40 17.77 1.29
CA HIS A 187 -14.72 18.38 1.08
C HIS A 187 -15.83 17.34 1.00
N ARG A 188 -15.65 16.28 0.22
CA ARG A 188 -16.65 15.20 0.13
C ARG A 188 -16.91 14.55 1.48
N ARG A 189 -15.87 14.31 2.27
CA ARG A 189 -16.02 13.75 3.62
C ARG A 189 -16.69 14.72 4.60
N ALA A 190 -16.44 16.04 4.49
CA ALA A 190 -17.14 17.05 5.28
C ALA A 190 -18.64 17.04 4.96
N HIS A 191 -19.00 17.01 3.68
CA HIS A 191 -20.39 16.91 3.27
C HIS A 191 -21.07 15.61 3.75
N LEU A 192 -20.38 14.46 3.66
CA LEU A 192 -20.85 13.20 4.21
C LEU A 192 -21.09 13.29 5.71
N ALA A 193 -20.23 14.00 6.46
CA ALA A 193 -20.42 14.19 7.90
C ALA A 193 -21.71 14.99 8.21
N GLU A 194 -22.01 16.04 7.43
CA GLU A 194 -23.25 16.79 7.55
C GLU A 194 -24.50 15.91 7.29
N GLN A 195 -24.42 15.03 6.29
CA GLN A 195 -25.49 14.07 6.00
C GLN A 195 -25.69 13.07 7.15
N VAL A 196 -24.60 12.54 7.72
CA VAL A 196 -24.64 11.62 8.86
C VAL A 196 -25.16 12.31 10.14
N GLU A 197 -24.79 13.57 10.38
CA GLU A 197 -25.33 14.38 11.48
C GLU A 197 -26.85 14.59 11.32
N THR A 198 -27.30 14.89 10.10
CA THR A 198 -28.71 15.05 9.77
C THR A 198 -29.48 13.75 9.95
N LEU A 199 -28.92 12.62 9.51
CA LEU A 199 -29.51 11.29 9.69
C LEU A 199 -29.64 10.94 11.17
N ALA A 200 -28.63 11.25 12.01
CA ALA A 200 -28.67 11.02 13.44
C ALA A 200 -29.79 11.80 14.14
N ALA A 201 -30.11 12.99 13.64
CA ALA A 201 -31.18 13.81 14.16
C ALA A 201 -32.58 13.34 13.74
N GLN A 202 -32.72 12.81 12.54
CA GLN A 202 -33.99 12.37 11.95
C GLN A 202 -34.34 10.91 12.30
N CYS A 203 -33.34 10.06 12.52
CA CYS A 203 -33.50 8.63 12.80
C CYS A 203 -32.83 8.26 14.14
N PRO A 204 -33.54 8.35 15.27
CA PRO A 204 -33.00 8.05 16.58
C PRO A 204 -32.39 6.64 16.73
N GLU A 205 -32.92 5.66 15.99
CA GLU A 205 -32.44 4.30 15.94
C GLU A 205 -31.02 4.17 15.36
N LEU A 206 -30.59 5.10 14.50
CA LEU A 206 -29.25 5.15 13.92
C LEU A 206 -28.30 6.10 14.64
N ALA A 207 -28.80 6.88 15.60
CA ALA A 207 -28.06 7.96 16.25
C ALA A 207 -26.76 7.48 16.93
N GLU A 208 -26.71 6.26 17.46
CA GLU A 208 -25.52 5.69 18.10
C GLU A 208 -24.44 5.37 17.05
N SER A 209 -24.79 4.66 15.98
CA SER A 209 -23.87 4.32 14.89
C SER A 209 -23.35 5.58 14.17
N CYS A 210 -24.21 6.57 13.94
CA CYS A 210 -23.83 7.87 13.38
C CYS A 210 -22.80 8.58 14.27
N ARG A 211 -23.05 8.69 15.56
CA ARG A 211 -22.12 9.33 16.51
C ARG A 211 -20.80 8.58 16.63
N ALA A 212 -20.82 7.25 16.59
CA ALA A 212 -19.60 6.43 16.60
C ALA A 212 -18.73 6.75 15.39
N TRP A 213 -19.30 6.82 14.20
CA TRP A 213 -18.57 7.19 13.00
C TRP A 213 -18.07 8.65 13.04
N LEU A 214 -18.91 9.60 13.40
CA LEU A 214 -18.52 11.02 13.50
C LEU A 214 -17.37 11.24 14.49
N GLY A 215 -17.35 10.51 15.61
CA GLY A 215 -16.28 10.59 16.61
C GLY A 215 -14.97 9.96 16.16
N SER A 216 -15.00 9.01 15.22
CA SER A 216 -13.84 8.27 14.75
C SER A 216 -13.36 8.66 13.33
N ARG A 217 -14.07 9.57 12.67
CA ARG A 217 -13.91 9.86 11.24
C ARG A 217 -12.50 10.26 10.79
N GLU A 218 -11.64 10.75 11.68
CA GLU A 218 -10.27 11.17 11.37
C GLU A 218 -9.25 10.04 11.53
N ASP A 219 -9.61 8.95 12.18
CA ASP A 219 -8.77 7.76 12.34
C ASP A 219 -9.05 6.76 11.22
N THR A 220 -8.02 6.27 10.56
CA THR A 220 -8.17 5.40 9.40
C THR A 220 -8.83 4.06 9.74
N ALA A 221 -8.38 3.40 10.80
CA ALA A 221 -8.87 2.07 11.18
C ALA A 221 -10.25 2.15 11.84
N LEU A 222 -10.41 3.09 12.79
CA LEU A 222 -11.67 3.27 13.52
C LEU A 222 -12.79 3.78 12.61
N SER A 223 -12.49 4.69 11.68
CA SER A 223 -13.50 5.18 10.73
C SER A 223 -13.99 4.10 9.77
N ALA A 224 -13.11 3.19 9.36
CA ALA A 224 -13.49 2.06 8.53
C ALA A 224 -14.44 1.11 9.26
N GLN A 225 -14.10 0.74 10.50
CA GLN A 225 -14.93 -0.14 11.33
C GLN A 225 -16.28 0.49 11.67
N ALA A 226 -16.28 1.74 12.08
CA ALA A 226 -17.52 2.47 12.40
C ALA A 226 -18.37 2.70 11.14
N GLY A 227 -17.75 2.90 9.97
CA GLY A 227 -18.42 3.02 8.69
C GLY A 227 -19.10 1.72 8.26
N GLU A 228 -18.42 0.57 8.39
CA GLU A 228 -19.02 -0.75 8.14
C GLU A 228 -20.23 -0.99 9.07
N ALA A 229 -20.11 -0.63 10.35
CA ALA A 229 -21.21 -0.75 11.32
C ALA A 229 -22.39 0.18 11.01
N LEU A 230 -22.10 1.42 10.58
CA LEU A 230 -23.13 2.38 10.15
C LEU A 230 -23.89 1.87 8.92
N LEU A 231 -23.20 1.37 7.90
CA LEU A 231 -23.83 0.82 6.71
C LEU A 231 -24.72 -0.38 7.04
N ALA A 232 -24.25 -1.30 7.88
CA ALA A 232 -25.03 -2.45 8.32
C ALA A 232 -26.30 -2.03 9.09
N ALA A 233 -26.20 -1.01 9.95
CA ALA A 233 -27.35 -0.45 10.64
C ALA A 233 -28.35 0.22 9.68
N CYS A 234 -27.86 0.83 8.61
CA CYS A 234 -28.67 1.47 7.58
C CYS A 234 -29.47 0.50 6.72
N GLU A 235 -29.06 -0.76 6.58
CA GLU A 235 -29.74 -1.77 5.70
C GLU A 235 -31.21 -2.00 6.08
N THR A 236 -31.57 -1.74 7.34
CA THR A 236 -32.92 -1.97 7.86
C THR A 236 -33.86 -0.79 7.66
N LEU A 237 -33.35 0.37 7.21
CA LEU A 237 -34.09 1.62 7.16
C LEU A 237 -34.22 2.16 5.73
N SER A 238 -35.44 2.49 5.32
CA SER A 238 -35.71 3.16 4.05
C SER A 238 -35.78 4.67 4.26
N HIS A 239 -34.68 5.37 4.00
CA HIS A 239 -34.59 6.81 4.11
C HIS A 239 -33.71 7.38 2.98
N PRO A 240 -34.02 8.55 2.39
CA PRO A 240 -33.23 9.12 1.28
C PRO A 240 -31.74 9.28 1.62
N LEU A 241 -31.42 9.82 2.81
CA LEU A 241 -30.02 9.98 3.26
C LEU A 241 -29.28 8.65 3.42
N VAL A 242 -29.97 7.56 3.77
CA VAL A 242 -29.35 6.23 3.84
C VAL A 242 -28.80 5.81 2.47
N LYS A 243 -29.56 6.07 1.41
CA LYS A 243 -29.10 5.79 0.05
C LYS A 243 -27.89 6.66 -0.33
N GLU A 244 -27.94 7.97 -0.05
CA GLU A 244 -26.83 8.89 -0.35
C GLU A 244 -25.54 8.51 0.40
N ILE A 245 -25.66 8.10 1.68
CA ILE A 245 -24.54 7.63 2.49
C ILE A 245 -24.00 6.30 1.94
N ALA A 246 -24.87 5.39 1.53
CA ALA A 246 -24.48 4.12 0.93
C ALA A 246 -23.77 4.32 -0.44
N ASP A 247 -24.25 5.25 -1.26
CA ASP A 247 -23.62 5.63 -2.53
C ASP A 247 -22.24 6.31 -2.31
N SER A 248 -21.97 6.78 -1.08
CA SER A 248 -20.72 7.38 -0.65
C SER A 248 -19.89 6.48 0.30
N ALA A 249 -20.15 5.17 0.32
CA ALA A 249 -19.53 4.24 1.26
C ALA A 249 -18.00 4.23 1.22
N ASP A 250 -17.39 4.50 0.05
CA ASP A 250 -15.95 4.64 -0.15
C ASP A 250 -15.32 5.80 0.65
N LEU A 251 -16.12 6.77 1.08
CA LEU A 251 -15.70 7.93 1.87
C LEU A 251 -15.80 7.70 3.38
N LEU A 252 -16.47 6.67 3.84
CA LEU A 252 -16.60 6.39 5.27
C LEU A 252 -15.26 6.10 5.93
N ALA A 253 -14.39 5.36 5.25
CA ALA A 253 -13.02 5.14 5.72
C ALA A 253 -12.10 6.31 5.37
N ALA A 254 -11.37 6.84 6.36
CA ALA A 254 -10.38 7.88 6.12
C ALA A 254 -9.26 7.38 5.20
N LYS A 255 -8.86 8.19 4.22
CA LYS A 255 -7.79 7.88 3.29
C LYS A 255 -6.49 8.55 3.68
N SER A 256 -5.38 7.88 3.40
CA SER A 256 -4.03 8.41 3.52
C SER A 256 -3.54 8.85 2.15
N VAL A 257 -3.42 10.16 1.93
CA VAL A 257 -3.03 10.73 0.63
C VAL A 257 -1.52 10.92 0.56
N TRP A 258 -0.91 10.39 -0.49
CA TRP A 258 0.53 10.40 -0.72
C TRP A 258 0.88 10.97 -2.09
N LEU A 259 1.81 11.92 -2.10
CA LEU A 259 2.47 12.41 -3.31
C LEU A 259 3.75 11.61 -3.49
N ILE A 260 3.89 10.91 -4.60
CA ILE A 260 5.05 10.03 -4.86
C ILE A 260 5.71 10.45 -6.16
N GLY A 261 7.02 10.58 -6.16
CA GLY A 261 7.79 10.87 -7.36
C GLY A 261 9.28 10.79 -7.11
N GLY A 262 10.07 10.94 -8.16
CA GLY A 262 11.53 10.97 -8.09
C GLY A 262 12.07 12.32 -7.67
N ASP A 263 13.37 12.37 -7.50
CA ASP A 263 14.14 13.57 -7.14
C ASP A 263 14.03 14.68 -8.18
N GLY A 264 13.98 14.37 -9.48
CA GLY A 264 13.77 15.36 -10.52
C GLY A 264 12.45 16.12 -10.38
N TRP A 265 11.36 15.44 -10.00
CA TRP A 265 10.12 16.11 -9.62
C TRP A 265 10.31 16.96 -8.37
N ALA A 266 10.78 16.35 -7.30
CA ALA A 266 10.75 16.97 -5.97
C ALA A 266 11.75 18.11 -5.80
N PHE A 267 12.94 18.03 -6.43
CA PHE A 267 14.04 18.97 -6.20
C PHE A 267 14.25 19.96 -7.34
N ASP A 268 13.66 19.70 -8.52
CA ASP A 268 13.78 20.57 -9.69
C ASP A 268 12.43 21.11 -10.14
N ILE A 269 11.79 20.46 -11.13
CA ILE A 269 10.66 21.04 -11.84
C ILE A 269 9.39 21.19 -11.01
N GLY A 270 9.11 20.25 -10.11
CA GLY A 270 7.92 20.26 -9.24
C GLY A 270 8.14 20.90 -7.87
N PHE A 271 9.34 21.45 -7.60
CA PHE A 271 9.70 21.98 -6.28
C PHE A 271 8.76 23.08 -5.80
N GLY A 272 8.38 24.03 -6.67
CA GLY A 272 7.53 25.16 -6.28
C GLY A 272 6.14 24.73 -5.80
N GLY A 273 5.50 23.78 -6.50
CA GLY A 273 4.23 23.19 -6.08
C GLY A 273 4.36 22.40 -4.78
N LEU A 274 5.43 21.62 -4.66
CA LEU A 274 5.70 20.83 -3.47
C LEU A 274 5.94 21.71 -2.22
N ASP A 275 6.72 22.79 -2.36
CA ASP A 275 6.94 23.76 -1.30
C ASP A 275 5.63 24.39 -0.81
N HIS A 276 4.77 24.79 -1.75
CA HIS A 276 3.44 25.33 -1.43
C HIS A 276 2.57 24.31 -0.67
N VAL A 277 2.54 23.06 -1.13
CA VAL A 277 1.76 22.00 -0.47
C VAL A 277 2.27 21.76 0.96
N LEU A 278 3.59 21.69 1.16
CA LEU A 278 4.17 21.52 2.48
C LEU A 278 3.88 22.72 3.39
N ALA A 279 3.94 23.95 2.85
CA ALA A 279 3.63 25.17 3.59
C ALA A 279 2.15 25.29 3.99
N SER A 280 1.24 24.60 3.28
CA SER A 280 -0.20 24.61 3.59
C SER A 280 -0.55 23.99 4.94
N GLY A 281 0.31 23.12 5.49
CA GLY A 281 0.07 22.39 6.73
C GLY A 281 -1.04 21.34 6.65
N GLU A 282 -1.55 21.02 5.47
CA GLU A 282 -2.59 20.00 5.26
C GLU A 282 -2.03 18.56 5.42
N LYS A 283 -2.92 17.61 5.72
CA LYS A 283 -2.56 16.21 6.02
C LYS A 283 -2.18 15.41 4.75
N VAL A 284 -1.24 15.90 3.99
CA VAL A 284 -0.69 15.24 2.80
C VAL A 284 0.70 14.70 3.14
N ARG A 285 1.02 13.52 2.64
CA ARG A 285 2.33 12.87 2.83
C ARG A 285 3.11 12.86 1.53
N VAL A 286 4.41 13.02 1.63
CA VAL A 286 5.32 13.06 0.48
C VAL A 286 6.33 11.92 0.59
N LEU A 287 6.49 11.15 -0.48
CA LEU A 287 7.56 10.18 -0.63
C LEU A 287 8.40 10.53 -1.85
N VAL A 288 9.62 10.98 -1.61
CA VAL A 288 10.61 11.20 -2.68
C VAL A 288 11.46 9.94 -2.83
N LEU A 289 11.40 9.33 -4.00
CA LEU A 289 12.24 8.22 -4.39
C LEU A 289 13.56 8.79 -4.96
N ASN A 290 14.46 9.14 -4.06
CA ASN A 290 15.70 9.85 -4.39
C ASN A 290 16.78 8.89 -4.90
N THR A 291 17.05 8.94 -6.20
CA THR A 291 18.10 8.16 -6.87
C THR A 291 19.30 9.03 -7.27
N GLN A 292 19.23 10.33 -7.02
CA GLN A 292 20.23 11.37 -7.37
C GLN A 292 20.42 11.53 -8.90
N VAL A 293 19.50 11.01 -9.70
CA VAL A 293 19.49 11.11 -11.16
C VAL A 293 18.05 11.10 -11.68
N TYR A 294 17.81 11.62 -12.87
CA TYR A 294 16.56 11.39 -13.59
C TYR A 294 16.54 9.96 -14.14
N SER A 295 16.16 9.02 -13.30
CA SER A 295 16.28 7.58 -13.59
C SER A 295 15.54 7.16 -14.86
N ASN A 296 14.38 7.74 -15.12
CA ASN A 296 13.54 7.40 -16.27
C ASN A 296 14.03 8.02 -17.60
N THR A 297 14.97 8.95 -17.56
CA THR A 297 15.53 9.65 -18.73
C THR A 297 16.99 9.27 -18.97
N CYS A 298 17.26 7.96 -19.06
CA CYS A 298 18.59 7.39 -19.27
C CYS A 298 19.63 7.84 -18.22
N LEU A 299 19.24 7.94 -16.96
CA LEU A 299 20.10 8.31 -15.84
C LEU A 299 20.74 9.70 -16.00
N LEU A 300 19.99 10.65 -16.57
CA LEU A 300 20.43 12.04 -16.63
C LEU A 300 20.59 12.59 -15.21
N TYR A 301 21.72 13.23 -14.95
CA TYR A 301 21.93 13.91 -13.65
C TYR A 301 20.93 15.06 -13.46
N THR A 302 20.47 15.26 -12.22
CA THR A 302 19.73 16.46 -11.84
C THR A 302 20.56 17.70 -12.12
N SER A 303 19.93 18.82 -12.47
CA SER A 303 20.62 20.06 -12.77
C SER A 303 21.53 20.45 -11.61
N PRO A 304 22.84 20.56 -11.79
CA PRO A 304 23.73 20.97 -10.73
C PRO A 304 23.40 22.41 -10.29
N SER A 305 23.45 22.66 -9.00
CA SER A 305 23.33 24.01 -8.49
C SER A 305 24.36 24.93 -9.17
N PRO A 306 24.06 26.21 -9.42
CA PRO A 306 25.06 27.15 -9.90
C PRO A 306 26.35 27.20 -9.05
N ARG A 307 26.26 26.84 -7.75
CA ARG A 307 27.41 26.70 -6.87
C ARG A 307 28.30 25.50 -7.21
N ASP A 308 27.73 24.42 -7.74
CA ASP A 308 28.49 23.21 -8.08
C ASP A 308 29.29 23.38 -9.38
N ARG A 309 28.99 24.43 -10.18
CA ARG A 309 29.72 24.76 -11.40
C ARG A 309 30.94 25.62 -11.16
N SER A 310 31.17 26.05 -9.94
CA SER A 310 32.27 26.93 -9.55
C SER A 310 33.51 26.17 -8.97
N LEU A 311 33.55 24.84 -9.15
CA LEU A 311 34.68 23.99 -8.75
C LEU A 311 35.51 23.58 -9.99
#